data_b2019f4598b6f24c4f2237b905be36ca
#
_entry.id   b2019f4598b6f24c4f2237b905be36ca
#
_cell.length_a   1.000
_cell.length_b   1.000
_cell.length_c   1.000
_cell.angle_alpha   90.00
_cell.angle_beta   90.00
_cell.angle_gamma   90.00
#
_symmetry.space_group_name_H-M   'P 1'
#
loop_
_entity.id
_entity.type
_entity.pdbx_description
1 polymer ?
#
loop_
_entity_poly.entity_id
_entity_poly.type
_entity_poly.pdbx_seq_one_letter_code
_entity_poly.pdbx_strand_id
1 'polypeptide(L)'
;MFDSIIHFFESIDPILAAFLATTFTWGLTAFGASFVFFFKSMNRVVLDGMLGFTGGVMVAASFWSLLAPAIEMSDGDGFVKVIPAAFGFALGALFIFGLDKVLPHMHINFKETEGIKSPWQRTTLLVLAITLHNIPEGLAVGVLFGGVAAGIPEASIAGAVTLAIGIGIQNFPEGIAVSMPLRRMGMSRRKSFMYGQSSAIVEPIFGVLGAIAVTFFIPILPYALAFAAGAMIFVVVEEVIPETQQDKNTDIATLGFIGGFIVMMTLDVALG
;
A
#
# COMPACT_ATOMS: atom_id res chain seq x y z
N MET A 1 10.41 13.58 19.01
CA MET A 1 10.73 12.38 18.16
C MET A 1 10.21 12.54 16.74
N PHE A 2 8.91 12.83 16.54
CA PHE A 2 8.36 13.05 15.18
C PHE A 2 9.06 14.24 14.49
N ASP A 3 9.18 15.39 15.15
CA ASP A 3 9.89 16.56 14.62
C ASP A 3 11.34 16.25 14.22
N SER A 4 12.03 15.40 14.98
CA SER A 4 13.40 14.98 14.63
C SER A 4 13.44 14.13 13.36
N ILE A 5 12.41 13.33 13.11
CA ILE A 5 12.26 12.55 11.85
C ILE A 5 12.01 13.53 10.69
N ILE A 6 11.10 14.49 10.87
CA ILE A 6 10.80 15.50 9.85
C ILE A 6 12.08 16.27 9.49
N HIS A 7 12.80 16.82 10.48
CA HIS A 7 14.06 17.52 10.22
C HIS A 7 15.12 16.66 9.52
N PHE A 8 15.17 15.38 9.82
CA PHE A 8 16.05 14.46 9.07
C PHE A 8 15.66 14.39 7.60
N PHE A 9 14.38 14.19 7.31
CA PHE A 9 13.89 14.09 5.93
C PHE A 9 13.96 15.43 5.18
N GLU A 10 13.83 16.58 5.86
CA GLU A 10 14.05 17.92 5.30
C GLU A 10 15.52 18.16 4.93
N SER A 11 16.47 17.49 5.59
CA SER A 11 17.91 17.67 5.39
C SER A 11 18.50 16.87 4.23
N ILE A 12 17.74 15.94 3.63
CA ILE A 12 18.21 15.05 2.57
C ILE A 12 17.47 15.31 1.25
N ASP A 13 18.05 14.84 0.16
CA ASP A 13 17.39 14.88 -1.15
C ASP A 13 16.03 14.14 -1.13
N PRO A 14 14.96 14.73 -1.69
CA PRO A 14 13.62 14.13 -1.63
C PRO A 14 13.50 12.77 -2.32
N ILE A 15 14.28 12.48 -3.36
CA ILE A 15 14.29 11.16 -4.00
C ILE A 15 14.94 10.14 -3.07
N LEU A 16 16.01 10.55 -2.37
CA LEU A 16 16.62 9.73 -1.32
C LEU A 16 15.66 9.54 -0.15
N ALA A 17 14.91 10.59 0.21
CA ALA A 17 13.86 10.53 1.23
C ALA A 17 12.77 9.51 0.87
N ALA A 18 12.27 9.53 -0.37
CA ALA A 18 11.31 8.54 -0.89
C ALA A 18 11.88 7.11 -0.82
N PHE A 19 13.13 6.91 -1.23
CA PHE A 19 13.79 5.60 -1.13
C PHE A 19 13.90 5.11 0.31
N LEU A 20 14.32 5.95 1.25
CA LEU A 20 14.45 5.57 2.66
C LEU A 20 13.11 5.29 3.31
N ALA A 21 12.11 6.12 3.05
CA ALA A 21 10.75 5.94 3.57
C ALA A 21 10.12 4.63 3.05
N THR A 22 10.25 4.33 1.76
CA THR A 22 9.72 3.08 1.18
C THR A 22 10.59 1.86 1.51
N THR A 23 11.87 2.03 1.82
CA THR A 23 12.69 0.97 2.41
C THR A 23 12.24 0.65 3.84
N PHE A 24 11.82 1.65 4.60
CA PHE A 24 11.21 1.44 5.92
C PHE A 24 9.89 0.67 5.82
N THR A 25 9.00 1.02 4.86
CA THR A 25 7.72 0.30 4.67
C THR A 25 7.97 -1.16 4.28
N TRP A 26 8.85 -1.42 3.32
CA TRP A 26 9.32 -2.78 2.98
C TRP A 26 9.93 -3.50 4.19
N GLY A 27 10.72 -2.80 5.01
CA GLY A 27 11.31 -3.36 6.24
C GLY A 27 10.26 -3.88 7.22
N LEU A 28 9.10 -3.23 7.33
CA LEU A 28 7.99 -3.68 8.17
C LEU A 28 7.27 -4.90 7.58
N THR A 29 7.12 -5.01 6.24
CA THR A 29 6.69 -6.25 5.58
C THR A 29 7.66 -7.39 5.89
N ALA A 30 8.97 -7.14 5.77
CA ALA A 30 9.99 -8.14 6.10
C ALA A 30 9.94 -8.54 7.59
N PHE A 31 9.70 -7.57 8.48
CA PHE A 31 9.53 -7.85 9.90
C PHE A 31 8.30 -8.74 10.16
N GLY A 32 7.15 -8.44 9.55
CA GLY A 32 5.97 -9.30 9.61
C GLY A 32 6.25 -10.70 9.06
N ALA A 33 6.89 -10.79 7.89
CA ALA A 33 7.25 -12.07 7.29
C ALA A 33 8.19 -12.90 8.18
N SER A 34 8.99 -12.28 9.03
CA SER A 34 9.93 -12.95 9.95
C SER A 34 9.24 -13.81 11.02
N PHE A 35 7.94 -13.61 11.24
CA PHE A 35 7.16 -14.40 12.20
C PHE A 35 7.16 -15.91 11.89
N VAL A 36 7.41 -16.33 10.65
CA VAL A 36 7.57 -17.75 10.28
C VAL A 36 8.74 -18.43 10.96
N PHE A 37 9.71 -17.69 11.50
CA PHE A 37 10.83 -18.28 12.26
C PHE A 37 10.39 -18.68 13.67
N PHE A 38 9.40 -18.00 14.23
CA PHE A 38 8.92 -18.21 15.60
C PHE A 38 7.67 -19.09 15.63
N PHE A 39 6.76 -18.92 14.67
CA PHE A 39 5.47 -19.59 14.64
C PHE A 39 5.34 -20.51 13.42
N LYS A 40 4.62 -21.62 13.57
CA LYS A 40 4.28 -22.53 12.47
C LYS A 40 2.94 -22.19 11.82
N SER A 41 2.03 -21.67 12.60
CA SER A 41 0.70 -21.21 12.17
C SER A 41 0.25 -20.05 13.05
N MET A 42 -0.58 -19.18 12.52
CA MET A 42 -1.24 -18.11 13.25
C MET A 42 -2.73 -18.42 13.40
N ASN A 43 -3.32 -17.94 14.49
CA ASN A 43 -4.76 -18.02 14.70
C ASN A 43 -5.48 -17.21 13.61
N ARG A 44 -6.45 -17.82 12.93
CA ARG A 44 -7.19 -17.20 11.83
C ARG A 44 -7.94 -15.94 12.28
N VAL A 45 -8.52 -15.96 13.49
CA VAL A 45 -9.21 -14.78 14.06
C VAL A 45 -8.29 -13.56 14.15
N VAL A 46 -7.05 -13.78 14.62
CA VAL A 46 -6.03 -12.71 14.69
C VAL A 46 -5.65 -12.23 13.29
N LEU A 47 -5.46 -13.16 12.35
CA LEU A 47 -5.09 -12.81 10.99
C LEU A 47 -6.21 -12.00 10.30
N ASP A 48 -7.47 -12.40 10.44
CA ASP A 48 -8.62 -11.69 9.86
C ASP A 48 -8.75 -10.27 10.45
N GLY A 49 -8.54 -10.12 11.77
CA GLY A 49 -8.51 -8.81 12.41
C GLY A 49 -7.37 -7.91 11.90
N MET A 50 -6.18 -8.49 11.68
CA MET A 50 -5.02 -7.77 11.14
C MET A 50 -5.21 -7.37 9.68
N LEU A 51 -5.79 -8.25 8.85
CA LEU A 51 -6.13 -7.94 7.45
C LEU A 51 -7.22 -6.86 7.37
N GLY A 52 -8.23 -6.95 8.22
CA GLY A 52 -9.22 -5.88 8.35
C GLY A 52 -8.55 -4.55 8.68
N PHE A 53 -7.67 -4.52 9.68
CA PHE A 53 -6.91 -3.33 10.07
C PHE A 53 -6.12 -2.75 8.89
N THR A 54 -5.42 -3.57 8.13
CA THR A 54 -4.73 -3.18 6.90
C THR A 54 -5.66 -2.45 5.93
N GLY A 55 -6.83 -3.05 5.61
CA GLY A 55 -7.81 -2.43 4.72
C GLY A 55 -8.31 -1.07 5.22
N GLY A 56 -8.52 -0.94 6.53
CA GLY A 56 -8.93 0.31 7.15
C GLY A 56 -7.88 1.42 7.01
N VAL A 57 -6.60 1.09 7.27
CA VAL A 57 -5.47 2.02 7.06
C VAL A 57 -5.39 2.46 5.60
N MET A 58 -5.47 1.52 4.65
CA MET A 58 -5.41 1.81 3.21
C MET A 58 -6.52 2.75 2.76
N VAL A 59 -7.77 2.53 3.20
CA VAL A 59 -8.91 3.41 2.83
C VAL A 59 -8.73 4.81 3.40
N ALA A 60 -8.32 4.94 4.65
CA ALA A 60 -8.06 6.24 5.27
C ALA A 60 -6.93 7.00 4.57
N ALA A 61 -5.80 6.35 4.32
CA ALA A 61 -4.67 6.92 3.59
C ALA A 61 -5.07 7.35 2.17
N SER A 62 -5.85 6.53 1.46
CA SER A 62 -6.34 6.88 0.12
C SER A 62 -7.14 8.17 0.10
N PHE A 63 -7.88 8.47 1.16
CA PHE A 63 -8.66 9.71 1.23
C PHE A 63 -7.81 10.89 1.74
N TRP A 64 -7.25 10.80 2.94
CA TRP A 64 -6.58 11.95 3.58
C TRP A 64 -5.21 12.27 2.99
N SER A 65 -4.37 11.25 2.79
CA SER A 65 -3.01 11.46 2.28
C SER A 65 -2.93 11.66 0.76
N LEU A 66 -3.94 11.21 0.01
CA LEU A 66 -3.85 11.18 -1.47
C LEU A 66 -4.98 11.96 -2.16
N LEU A 67 -6.26 11.61 -1.95
CA LEU A 67 -7.37 12.25 -2.67
C LEU A 67 -7.62 13.69 -2.23
N ALA A 68 -7.60 13.97 -0.94
CA ALA A 68 -7.84 15.32 -0.44
C ALA A 68 -6.74 16.30 -0.94
N PRO A 69 -5.44 16.00 -0.81
CA PRO A 69 -4.39 16.83 -1.41
C PRO A 69 -4.49 16.93 -2.94
N ALA A 70 -4.84 15.85 -3.65
CA ALA A 70 -5.03 15.89 -5.10
C ALA A 70 -6.12 16.88 -5.52
N ILE A 71 -7.22 16.94 -4.78
CA ILE A 71 -8.30 17.90 -5.01
C ILE A 71 -7.86 19.33 -4.66
N GLU A 72 -7.14 19.51 -3.54
CA GLU A 72 -6.66 20.82 -3.11
C GLU A 72 -5.69 21.45 -4.10
N MET A 73 -4.76 20.65 -4.64
CA MET A 73 -3.78 21.04 -5.66
C MET A 73 -4.38 21.30 -7.05
N SER A 74 -5.64 20.90 -7.28
CA SER A 74 -6.28 21.04 -8.60
C SER A 74 -6.81 22.45 -8.80
N ASP A 75 -6.55 23.01 -9.99
CA ASP A 75 -7.04 24.33 -10.41
C ASP A 75 -8.55 24.33 -10.70
N GLY A 76 -9.16 25.51 -10.61
CA GLY A 76 -10.57 25.74 -10.93
C GLY A 76 -11.50 25.60 -9.74
N ASP A 77 -12.81 25.69 -10.02
CA ASP A 77 -13.89 25.65 -9.03
C ASP A 77 -14.93 24.58 -9.36
N GLY A 78 -15.65 24.13 -8.32
CA GLY A 78 -16.75 23.18 -8.47
C GLY A 78 -16.34 21.88 -9.14
N PHE A 79 -17.04 21.51 -10.22
CA PHE A 79 -16.76 20.26 -10.94
C PHE A 79 -15.38 20.23 -11.61
N VAL A 80 -14.88 21.38 -12.06
CA VAL A 80 -13.58 21.45 -12.75
C VAL A 80 -12.44 21.04 -11.80
N LYS A 81 -12.51 21.48 -10.55
CA LYS A 81 -11.53 21.15 -9.51
C LYS A 81 -11.44 19.64 -9.22
N VAL A 82 -12.56 18.92 -9.39
CA VAL A 82 -12.62 17.47 -9.09
C VAL A 82 -12.14 16.60 -10.26
N ILE A 83 -12.12 17.12 -11.50
CA ILE A 83 -11.78 16.34 -12.68
C ILE A 83 -10.43 15.63 -12.59
N PRO A 84 -9.29 16.28 -12.19
CA PRO A 84 -8.01 15.61 -12.09
C PRO A 84 -8.04 14.43 -11.12
N ALA A 85 -8.64 14.64 -9.94
CA ALA A 85 -8.76 13.60 -8.93
C ALA A 85 -9.66 12.44 -9.39
N ALA A 86 -10.84 12.73 -9.94
CA ALA A 86 -11.75 11.70 -10.43
C ALA A 86 -11.15 10.89 -11.58
N PHE A 87 -10.48 11.55 -12.53
CA PHE A 87 -9.84 10.89 -13.66
C PHE A 87 -8.64 10.05 -13.23
N GLY A 88 -7.76 10.61 -12.40
CA GLY A 88 -6.62 9.88 -11.84
C GLY A 88 -7.04 8.64 -11.07
N PHE A 89 -8.04 8.79 -10.18
CA PHE A 89 -8.61 7.68 -9.40
C PHE A 89 -9.16 6.56 -10.30
N ALA A 90 -9.96 6.92 -11.30
CA ALA A 90 -10.50 5.94 -12.25
C ALA A 90 -9.39 5.23 -13.03
N LEU A 91 -8.36 5.95 -13.46
CA LEU A 91 -7.21 5.36 -14.17
C LEU A 91 -6.43 4.40 -13.25
N GLY A 92 -6.23 4.75 -11.98
CA GLY A 92 -5.55 3.87 -11.01
C GLY A 92 -6.29 2.56 -10.79
N ALA A 93 -7.60 2.65 -10.55
CA ALA A 93 -8.45 1.48 -10.41
C ALA A 93 -8.47 0.61 -11.70
N LEU A 94 -8.61 1.23 -12.87
CA LEU A 94 -8.58 0.54 -14.17
C LEU A 94 -7.20 -0.07 -14.47
N PHE A 95 -6.12 0.55 -14.03
CA PHE A 95 -4.78 0.02 -14.19
C PHE A 95 -4.60 -1.29 -13.42
N ILE A 96 -4.96 -1.33 -12.14
CA ILE A 96 -4.91 -2.56 -11.34
C ILE A 96 -5.87 -3.61 -11.92
N PHE A 97 -7.12 -3.23 -12.26
CA PHE A 97 -8.06 -4.12 -12.94
C PHE A 97 -7.46 -4.73 -14.22
N GLY A 98 -6.78 -3.93 -15.03
CA GLY A 98 -6.11 -4.39 -16.25
C GLY A 98 -4.96 -5.37 -15.96
N LEU A 99 -4.13 -5.07 -14.96
CA LEU A 99 -3.06 -5.97 -14.50
C LEU A 99 -3.63 -7.30 -14.00
N ASP A 100 -4.72 -7.23 -13.22
CA ASP A 100 -5.45 -8.37 -12.70
C ASP A 100 -5.95 -9.31 -13.81
N LYS A 101 -6.47 -8.76 -14.91
CA LYS A 101 -6.92 -9.55 -16.08
C LYS A 101 -5.79 -10.11 -16.94
N VAL A 102 -4.63 -9.47 -16.95
CA VAL A 102 -3.50 -9.86 -17.82
C VAL A 102 -2.49 -10.74 -17.08
N LEU A 103 -2.17 -10.40 -15.83
CA LEU A 103 -1.16 -11.15 -15.10
C LEU A 103 -1.78 -12.40 -14.44
N PRO A 104 -1.12 -13.57 -14.60
CA PRO A 104 -1.57 -14.77 -13.92
C PRO A 104 -1.30 -14.62 -12.41
N HIS A 105 -2.36 -14.64 -11.61
CA HIS A 105 -2.26 -14.54 -10.16
C HIS A 105 -3.31 -15.42 -9.47
N MET A 106 -3.25 -15.53 -8.14
CA MET A 106 -4.16 -16.33 -7.35
C MET A 106 -4.31 -15.71 -5.96
N HIS A 107 -5.54 -15.50 -5.55
CA HIS A 107 -5.86 -15.08 -4.19
C HIS A 107 -5.57 -16.18 -3.16
N ILE A 108 -5.32 -15.80 -1.92
CA ILE A 108 -4.82 -16.69 -0.85
C ILE A 108 -5.70 -17.94 -0.66
N ASN A 109 -7.01 -17.82 -0.79
CA ASN A 109 -7.97 -18.90 -0.52
C ASN A 109 -8.75 -19.38 -1.74
N PHE A 110 -8.53 -18.83 -2.92
CA PHE A 110 -9.19 -19.28 -4.15
C PHE A 110 -8.55 -20.54 -4.72
N LYS A 111 -9.38 -21.42 -5.27
CA LYS A 111 -8.94 -22.66 -5.92
C LYS A 111 -8.59 -22.47 -7.38
N GLU A 112 -9.09 -21.41 -7.99
CA GLU A 112 -8.91 -21.08 -9.39
C GLU A 112 -7.91 -19.93 -9.57
N THR A 113 -7.17 -19.96 -10.67
CA THR A 113 -6.25 -18.89 -11.07
C THR A 113 -7.00 -17.86 -11.90
N GLU A 114 -6.75 -16.59 -11.66
CA GLU A 114 -7.22 -15.48 -12.48
C GLU A 114 -6.15 -15.02 -13.48
N GLY A 115 -6.55 -14.22 -14.46
CA GLY A 115 -5.68 -13.76 -15.54
C GLY A 115 -5.42 -14.81 -16.61
N ILE A 116 -4.31 -14.69 -17.34
CA ILE A 116 -3.92 -15.61 -18.40
C ILE A 116 -3.49 -16.94 -17.78
N LYS A 117 -4.00 -18.07 -18.32
CA LYS A 117 -3.61 -19.41 -17.86
C LYS A 117 -2.10 -19.59 -17.89
N SER A 118 -1.50 -19.90 -16.75
CA SER A 118 -0.07 -20.02 -16.55
C SER A 118 0.30 -21.38 -15.94
N PRO A 119 1.42 -22.00 -16.34
CA PRO A 119 1.96 -23.18 -15.69
C PRO A 119 2.67 -22.88 -14.36
N TRP A 120 2.65 -21.63 -13.91
CA TRP A 120 3.34 -21.22 -12.69
C TRP A 120 2.75 -21.88 -11.45
N GLN A 121 3.61 -22.10 -10.47
CA GLN A 121 3.18 -22.69 -9.20
C GLN A 121 2.26 -21.73 -8.45
N ARG A 122 1.28 -22.28 -7.74
CA ARG A 122 0.32 -21.53 -6.92
C ARG A 122 0.99 -20.50 -6.00
N THR A 123 2.13 -20.85 -5.39
CA THR A 123 2.90 -19.94 -4.54
C THR A 123 3.44 -18.73 -5.27
N THR A 124 3.89 -18.90 -6.51
CA THR A 124 4.37 -17.79 -7.35
C THR A 124 3.25 -16.84 -7.71
N LEU A 125 2.08 -17.38 -8.06
CA LEU A 125 0.89 -16.61 -8.41
C LEU A 125 0.37 -15.79 -7.22
N LEU A 126 0.39 -16.37 -6.02
CA LEU A 126 0.02 -15.69 -4.78
C LEU A 126 0.97 -14.52 -4.47
N VAL A 127 2.28 -14.77 -4.56
CA VAL A 127 3.27 -13.71 -4.29
C VAL A 127 3.17 -12.59 -5.33
N LEU A 128 2.88 -12.93 -6.60
CA LEU A 128 2.70 -11.94 -7.65
C LEU A 128 1.50 -11.05 -7.38
N ALA A 129 0.34 -11.63 -6.99
CA ALA A 129 -0.84 -10.86 -6.60
C ALA A 129 -0.46 -9.78 -5.58
N ILE A 130 0.15 -10.17 -4.46
CA ILE A 130 0.50 -9.25 -3.39
C ILE A 130 1.59 -8.24 -3.82
N THR A 131 2.54 -8.65 -4.68
CA THR A 131 3.51 -7.73 -5.25
C THR A 131 2.85 -6.61 -6.05
N LEU A 132 1.75 -6.90 -6.76
CA LEU A 132 0.98 -5.88 -7.48
C LEU A 132 0.32 -4.87 -6.55
N HIS A 133 -0.08 -5.29 -5.35
CA HIS A 133 -0.67 -4.42 -4.34
C HIS A 133 0.34 -3.42 -3.77
N ASN A 134 1.59 -3.82 -3.60
CA ASN A 134 2.67 -2.99 -3.06
C ASN A 134 3.16 -1.90 -4.06
N ILE A 135 2.85 -2.03 -5.37
CA ILE A 135 3.19 -1.00 -6.36
C ILE A 135 2.51 0.35 -6.06
N PRO A 136 1.18 0.41 -5.88
CA PRO A 136 0.49 1.65 -5.49
C PRO A 136 1.00 2.25 -4.18
N GLU A 137 1.38 1.44 -3.22
CA GLU A 137 1.89 1.89 -1.92
C GLU A 137 3.23 2.61 -2.06
N GLY A 138 4.16 2.01 -2.78
CA GLY A 138 5.43 2.66 -3.11
C GLY A 138 5.24 3.95 -3.90
N LEU A 139 4.38 3.92 -4.94
CA LEU A 139 4.05 5.10 -5.74
C LEU A 139 3.48 6.23 -4.89
N ALA A 140 2.55 5.94 -3.98
CA ALA A 140 1.90 6.93 -3.13
C ALA A 140 2.91 7.73 -2.31
N VAL A 141 3.81 7.04 -1.60
CA VAL A 141 4.89 7.68 -0.82
C VAL A 141 5.82 8.47 -1.75
N GLY A 142 6.23 7.87 -2.87
CA GLY A 142 7.13 8.50 -3.82
C GLY A 142 6.58 9.77 -4.42
N VAL A 143 5.32 9.78 -4.83
CA VAL A 143 4.64 10.93 -5.43
C VAL A 143 4.58 12.11 -4.45
N LEU A 144 4.31 11.86 -3.15
CA LEU A 144 4.32 12.92 -2.13
C LEU A 144 5.71 13.53 -1.97
N PHE A 145 6.77 12.74 -1.82
CA PHE A 145 8.14 13.27 -1.77
C PHE A 145 8.54 13.99 -3.07
N GLY A 146 8.06 13.51 -4.22
CA GLY A 146 8.23 14.19 -5.51
C GLY A 146 7.56 15.56 -5.54
N GLY A 147 6.36 15.70 -4.94
CA GLY A 147 5.68 16.98 -4.77
C GLY A 147 6.49 17.97 -3.93
N VAL A 148 7.07 17.51 -2.83
CA VAL A 148 7.99 18.31 -2.01
C VAL A 148 9.21 18.75 -2.84
N ALA A 149 9.84 17.84 -3.60
CA ALA A 149 10.95 18.14 -4.48
C ALA A 149 10.61 19.21 -5.54
N ALA A 150 9.37 19.18 -6.04
CA ALA A 150 8.86 20.14 -7.00
C ALA A 150 8.48 21.50 -6.37
N GLY A 151 8.57 21.64 -5.06
CA GLY A 151 8.23 22.88 -4.33
C GLY A 151 6.75 23.19 -4.30
N ILE A 152 5.88 22.17 -4.35
CA ILE A 152 4.43 22.29 -4.29
C ILE A 152 4.03 22.65 -2.85
N PRO A 153 3.33 23.78 -2.62
CA PRO A 153 3.02 24.25 -1.25
C PRO A 153 2.16 23.27 -0.42
N GLU A 154 1.28 22.53 -1.10
CA GLU A 154 0.37 21.55 -0.51
C GLU A 154 1.05 20.19 -0.23
N ALA A 155 2.26 19.96 -0.78
CA ALA A 155 3.04 18.77 -0.50
C ALA A 155 3.98 19.04 0.68
N SER A 156 3.82 18.27 1.78
CA SER A 156 4.65 18.43 2.97
C SER A 156 5.48 17.17 3.27
N ILE A 157 6.68 17.36 3.84
CA ILE A 157 7.47 16.25 4.39
C ILE A 157 6.69 15.53 5.49
N ALA A 158 5.96 16.28 6.32
CA ALA A 158 5.14 15.70 7.38
C ALA A 158 4.08 14.74 6.82
N GLY A 159 3.32 15.14 5.80
CA GLY A 159 2.34 14.30 5.13
C GLY A 159 2.98 13.06 4.49
N ALA A 160 4.10 13.21 3.79
CA ALA A 160 4.81 12.08 3.17
C ALA A 160 5.33 11.07 4.21
N VAL A 161 5.89 11.55 5.33
CA VAL A 161 6.36 10.70 6.44
C VAL A 161 5.19 10.04 7.15
N THR A 162 4.09 10.76 7.38
CA THR A 162 2.88 10.22 8.00
C THR A 162 2.28 9.10 7.17
N LEU A 163 2.16 9.29 5.84
CA LEU A 163 1.74 8.23 4.93
C LEU A 163 2.67 7.01 5.00
N ALA A 164 3.99 7.23 4.95
CA ALA A 164 4.96 6.13 5.04
C ALA A 164 4.85 5.36 6.37
N ILE A 165 4.58 6.04 7.49
CA ILE A 165 4.32 5.40 8.79
C ILE A 165 3.05 4.56 8.72
N GLY A 166 1.96 5.09 8.17
CA GLY A 166 0.69 4.39 8.03
C GLY A 166 0.82 3.13 7.15
N ILE A 167 1.44 3.27 5.97
CA ILE A 167 1.74 2.13 5.09
C ILE A 167 2.64 1.11 5.81
N GLY A 168 3.67 1.56 6.52
CA GLY A 168 4.52 0.66 7.29
C GLY A 168 3.75 -0.13 8.36
N ILE A 169 2.82 0.50 9.07
CA ILE A 169 2.00 -0.16 10.08
C ILE A 169 1.12 -1.25 9.45
N GLN A 170 0.53 -1.02 8.27
CA GLN A 170 -0.27 -2.05 7.57
C GLN A 170 0.58 -3.16 6.95
N ASN A 171 1.79 -2.85 6.50
CA ASN A 171 2.71 -3.80 5.88
C ASN A 171 3.16 -4.91 6.83
N PHE A 172 3.22 -4.62 8.13
CA PHE A 172 3.53 -5.66 9.11
C PHE A 172 2.50 -6.81 9.12
N PRO A 173 1.18 -6.58 9.26
CA PRO A 173 0.17 -7.62 9.05
C PRO A 173 0.26 -8.31 7.69
N GLU A 174 0.52 -7.55 6.63
CA GLU A 174 0.60 -8.07 5.27
C GLU A 174 1.74 -9.08 5.11
N GLY A 175 2.94 -8.76 5.60
CA GLY A 175 4.07 -9.69 5.61
C GLY A 175 3.75 -11.02 6.32
N ILE A 176 2.98 -10.97 7.40
CA ILE A 176 2.45 -12.16 8.10
C ILE A 176 1.47 -12.91 7.20
N ALA A 177 0.51 -12.19 6.59
CA ALA A 177 -0.55 -12.77 5.76
C ALA A 177 0.00 -13.51 4.52
N VAL A 178 1.13 -13.06 3.98
CA VAL A 178 1.83 -13.74 2.88
C VAL A 178 2.63 -14.95 3.37
N SER A 179 3.48 -14.74 4.36
CA SER A 179 4.50 -15.72 4.74
C SER A 179 3.95 -16.90 5.53
N MET A 180 2.96 -16.68 6.39
CA MET A 180 2.40 -17.74 7.26
C MET A 180 1.62 -18.82 6.50
N PRO A 181 0.74 -18.51 5.51
CA PRO A 181 0.14 -19.54 4.67
C PRO A 181 1.16 -20.38 3.91
N LEU A 182 2.20 -19.78 3.35
CA LEU A 182 3.29 -20.50 2.67
C LEU A 182 3.99 -21.49 3.62
N ARG A 183 4.22 -21.06 4.85
CA ARG A 183 4.77 -21.92 5.91
C ARG A 183 3.83 -23.07 6.28
N ARG A 184 2.53 -22.80 6.36
CA ARG A 184 1.48 -23.79 6.65
C ARG A 184 1.40 -24.86 5.55
N MET A 185 1.59 -24.48 4.28
CA MET A 185 1.63 -25.37 3.12
C MET A 185 2.89 -26.26 3.06
N GLY A 186 3.77 -26.20 4.07
CA GLY A 186 4.97 -27.05 4.18
C GLY A 186 6.26 -26.40 3.64
N MET A 187 6.20 -25.17 3.18
CA MET A 187 7.40 -24.46 2.74
C MET A 187 8.39 -24.25 3.92
N SER A 188 9.69 -24.28 3.65
CA SER A 188 10.69 -24.01 4.70
C SER A 188 10.58 -22.58 5.23
N ARG A 189 10.96 -22.36 6.51
CA ARG A 189 10.94 -21.02 7.15
C ARG A 189 11.62 -19.97 6.28
N ARG A 190 12.84 -20.27 5.81
CA ARG A 190 13.63 -19.34 4.98
C ARG A 190 12.92 -19.01 3.67
N LYS A 191 12.35 -20.00 2.98
CA LYS A 191 11.62 -19.75 1.71
C LYS A 191 10.36 -18.93 1.97
N SER A 192 9.55 -19.27 2.98
CA SER A 192 8.35 -18.52 3.32
C SER A 192 8.68 -17.05 3.67
N PHE A 193 9.75 -16.81 4.45
CA PHE A 193 10.25 -15.48 4.73
C PHE A 193 10.66 -14.74 3.44
N MET A 194 11.48 -15.39 2.60
CA MET A 194 11.97 -14.76 1.36
C MET A 194 10.83 -14.37 0.42
N TYR A 195 9.84 -15.22 0.25
CA TYR A 195 8.65 -14.89 -0.55
C TYR A 195 7.83 -13.76 0.07
N GLY A 196 7.60 -13.80 1.39
CA GLY A 196 6.85 -12.77 2.10
C GLY A 196 7.51 -11.40 2.02
N GLN A 197 8.81 -11.29 2.28
CA GLN A 197 9.50 -9.99 2.19
C GLN A 197 9.71 -9.52 0.73
N SER A 198 9.84 -10.44 -0.24
CA SER A 198 10.06 -10.05 -1.63
C SER A 198 8.83 -9.46 -2.30
N SER A 199 7.62 -9.71 -1.79
CA SER A 199 6.39 -9.10 -2.31
C SER A 199 6.42 -7.57 -2.23
N ALA A 200 7.06 -7.01 -1.21
CA ALA A 200 7.13 -5.57 -1.00
C ALA A 200 8.44 -4.90 -1.50
N ILE A 201 9.36 -5.65 -2.12
CA ILE A 201 10.61 -5.07 -2.65
C ILE A 201 10.35 -4.05 -3.78
N VAL A 202 9.17 -4.09 -4.36
CA VAL A 202 8.74 -3.13 -5.38
C VAL A 202 8.45 -1.74 -4.80
N GLU A 203 8.15 -1.62 -3.52
CA GLU A 203 7.87 -0.33 -2.88
C GLU A 203 9.04 0.66 -3.00
N PRO A 204 10.29 0.35 -2.64
CA PRO A 204 11.42 1.26 -2.86
C PRO A 204 11.62 1.62 -4.33
N ILE A 205 11.37 0.68 -5.24
CA ILE A 205 11.53 0.89 -6.69
C ILE A 205 10.47 1.90 -7.17
N PHE A 206 9.20 1.64 -6.87
CA PHE A 206 8.10 2.51 -7.31
C PHE A 206 8.04 3.81 -6.52
N GLY A 207 8.53 3.85 -5.28
CA GLY A 207 8.74 5.07 -4.52
C GLY A 207 9.71 6.03 -5.21
N VAL A 208 10.87 5.53 -5.61
CA VAL A 208 11.83 6.34 -6.38
C VAL A 208 11.26 6.75 -7.74
N LEU A 209 10.61 5.84 -8.47
CA LEU A 209 9.99 6.15 -9.76
C LEU A 209 8.89 7.21 -9.64
N GLY A 210 8.05 7.13 -8.61
CA GLY A 210 7.01 8.13 -8.32
C GLY A 210 7.60 9.50 -8.03
N ALA A 211 8.61 9.58 -7.17
CA ALA A 211 9.30 10.83 -6.86
C ALA A 211 9.93 11.47 -8.11
N ILE A 212 10.64 10.67 -8.92
CA ILE A 212 11.25 11.13 -10.16
C ILE A 212 10.18 11.61 -11.16
N ALA A 213 9.09 10.88 -11.35
CA ALA A 213 8.05 11.23 -12.32
C ALA A 213 7.47 12.62 -12.06
N VAL A 214 7.21 12.96 -10.80
CA VAL A 214 6.67 14.27 -10.41
C VAL A 214 7.67 15.39 -10.64
N THR A 215 8.97 15.17 -10.38
CA THR A 215 10.00 16.21 -10.60
C THR A 215 10.14 16.58 -12.06
N PHE A 216 9.88 15.64 -12.99
CA PHE A 216 9.94 15.92 -14.44
C PHE A 216 8.66 16.57 -14.97
N PHE A 217 7.51 16.33 -14.36
CA PHE A 217 6.24 16.85 -14.84
C PHE A 217 5.27 17.18 -13.69
N ILE A 218 5.47 18.36 -13.10
CA ILE A 218 4.68 18.86 -11.97
C ILE A 218 3.15 18.74 -12.17
N PRO A 219 2.56 19.11 -13.33
CA PRO A 219 1.11 19.02 -13.52
C PRO A 219 0.50 17.61 -13.39
N ILE A 220 1.33 16.56 -13.35
CA ILE A 220 0.86 15.19 -13.15
C ILE A 220 0.51 14.90 -11.68
N LEU A 221 0.98 15.71 -10.74
CA LEU A 221 0.89 15.43 -9.31
C LEU A 221 -0.53 15.12 -8.81
N PRO A 222 -1.57 15.95 -9.07
CA PRO A 222 -2.93 15.64 -8.65
C PRO A 222 -3.46 14.33 -9.24
N TYR A 223 -3.12 14.05 -10.50
CA TYR A 223 -3.48 12.81 -11.17
C TYR A 223 -2.76 11.60 -10.58
N ALA A 224 -1.46 11.75 -10.26
CA ALA A 224 -0.64 10.68 -9.72
C ALA A 224 -1.05 10.29 -8.29
N LEU A 225 -1.35 11.28 -7.43
CA LEU A 225 -1.90 11.03 -6.10
C LEU A 225 -3.24 10.31 -6.18
N ALA A 226 -4.16 10.81 -7.01
CA ALA A 226 -5.46 10.19 -7.18
C ALA A 226 -5.35 8.80 -7.85
N PHE A 227 -4.41 8.59 -8.77
CA PHE A 227 -4.12 7.28 -9.35
C PHE A 227 -3.71 6.28 -8.28
N ALA A 228 -2.77 6.65 -7.40
CA ALA A 228 -2.35 5.78 -6.29
C ALA A 228 -3.54 5.44 -5.36
N ALA A 229 -4.37 6.45 -5.03
CA ALA A 229 -5.58 6.24 -4.23
C ALA A 229 -6.57 5.27 -4.90
N GLY A 230 -6.84 5.43 -6.20
CA GLY A 230 -7.74 4.56 -6.96
C GLY A 230 -7.24 3.12 -7.05
N ALA A 231 -5.94 2.96 -7.25
CA ALA A 231 -5.29 1.66 -7.25
C ALA A 231 -5.39 0.97 -5.87
N MET A 232 -5.11 1.71 -4.78
CA MET A 232 -5.23 1.18 -3.41
C MET A 232 -6.67 0.80 -3.05
N ILE A 233 -7.66 1.63 -3.39
CA ILE A 233 -9.07 1.31 -3.13
C ILE A 233 -9.51 0.08 -3.93
N PHE A 234 -9.07 -0.08 -5.18
CA PHE A 234 -9.35 -1.29 -5.95
C PHE A 234 -8.83 -2.54 -5.23
N VAL A 235 -7.58 -2.52 -4.77
CA VAL A 235 -6.97 -3.62 -4.01
C VAL A 235 -7.75 -3.94 -2.73
N VAL A 236 -8.16 -2.93 -1.97
CA VAL A 236 -8.93 -3.17 -0.73
C VAL A 236 -10.25 -3.88 -1.02
N VAL A 237 -10.96 -3.47 -2.07
CA VAL A 237 -12.28 -4.01 -2.41
C VAL A 237 -12.18 -5.38 -3.06
N GLU A 238 -11.19 -5.62 -3.92
CA GLU A 238 -11.03 -6.86 -4.68
C GLU A 238 -10.32 -7.96 -3.88
N GLU A 239 -9.39 -7.60 -3.00
CA GLU A 239 -8.54 -8.54 -2.32
C GLU A 239 -8.74 -8.56 -0.80
N VAL A 240 -8.54 -7.43 -0.14
CA VAL A 240 -8.45 -7.39 1.32
C VAL A 240 -9.81 -7.70 1.96
N ILE A 241 -10.88 -7.04 1.52
CA ILE A 241 -12.23 -7.27 2.07
C ILE A 241 -12.69 -8.70 1.81
N PRO A 242 -12.65 -9.26 0.58
CA PRO A 242 -13.06 -10.63 0.34
C PRO A 242 -12.28 -11.65 1.16
N GLU A 243 -10.96 -11.45 1.34
CA GLU A 243 -10.13 -12.34 2.16
C GLU A 243 -10.59 -12.37 3.62
N THR A 244 -10.98 -11.22 4.19
CA THR A 244 -11.47 -11.11 5.57
C THR A 244 -12.88 -11.70 5.76
N GLN A 245 -13.64 -11.89 4.68
CA GLN A 245 -15.02 -12.39 4.74
C GLN A 245 -15.14 -13.91 4.51
N GLN A 246 -14.05 -14.63 4.30
CA GLN A 246 -14.08 -16.07 3.98
C GLN A 246 -14.41 -16.96 5.16
N ASP A 247 -14.13 -16.54 6.38
CA ASP A 247 -14.39 -17.28 7.61
C ASP A 247 -15.50 -16.64 8.44
N LYS A 248 -15.87 -17.29 9.54
CA LYS A 248 -16.92 -16.82 10.47
C LYS A 248 -16.51 -15.61 11.33
N ASN A 249 -15.30 -15.07 11.12
CA ASN A 249 -14.71 -14.02 11.97
C ASN A 249 -14.94 -12.61 11.41
N THR A 250 -16.00 -12.42 10.62
CA THR A 250 -16.29 -11.15 9.93
C THR A 250 -16.38 -9.95 10.86
N ASP A 251 -16.91 -10.14 12.08
CA ASP A 251 -17.01 -9.05 13.06
C ASP A 251 -15.64 -8.56 13.52
N ILE A 252 -14.70 -9.48 13.76
CA ILE A 252 -13.33 -9.13 14.18
C ILE A 252 -12.59 -8.41 13.04
N ALA A 253 -12.75 -8.88 11.81
CA ALA A 253 -12.20 -8.20 10.64
C ALA A 253 -12.79 -6.79 10.45
N THR A 254 -14.11 -6.64 10.64
CA THR A 254 -14.81 -5.36 10.58
C THR A 254 -14.32 -4.40 11.67
N LEU A 255 -14.19 -4.86 12.90
CA LEU A 255 -13.64 -4.06 13.99
C LEU A 255 -12.17 -3.69 13.75
N GLY A 256 -11.39 -4.63 13.20
CA GLY A 256 -10.03 -4.36 12.73
C GLY A 256 -10.00 -3.23 11.71
N PHE A 257 -10.86 -3.30 10.68
CA PHE A 257 -10.98 -2.28 9.64
C PHE A 257 -11.30 -0.89 10.23
N ILE A 258 -12.30 -0.82 11.10
CA ILE A 258 -12.67 0.43 11.80
C ILE A 258 -11.48 0.95 12.62
N GLY A 259 -10.77 0.07 13.33
CA GLY A 259 -9.59 0.42 14.11
C GLY A 259 -8.45 0.98 13.24
N GLY A 260 -8.14 0.31 12.12
CA GLY A 260 -7.13 0.77 11.15
C GLY A 260 -7.47 2.13 10.54
N PHE A 261 -8.74 2.30 10.15
CA PHE A 261 -9.23 3.57 9.64
C PHE A 261 -9.06 4.71 10.65
N ILE A 262 -9.46 4.48 11.92
CA ILE A 262 -9.31 5.49 12.99
C ILE A 262 -7.85 5.83 13.23
N VAL A 263 -6.97 4.83 13.27
CA VAL A 263 -5.52 5.06 13.49
C VAL A 263 -4.95 5.92 12.37
N MET A 264 -5.18 5.57 11.11
CA MET A 264 -4.62 6.32 9.99
C MET A 264 -5.21 7.73 9.87
N MET A 265 -6.54 7.85 10.00
CA MET A 265 -7.20 9.16 10.05
C MET A 265 -6.60 10.06 11.15
N THR A 266 -6.31 9.48 12.32
CA THR A 266 -5.72 10.24 13.43
C THR A 266 -4.29 10.66 13.11
N LEU A 267 -3.50 9.79 12.50
CA LEU A 267 -2.13 10.11 12.08
C LEU A 267 -2.13 11.24 11.05
N ASP A 268 -2.96 11.14 10.01
CA ASP A 268 -3.05 12.17 8.96
C ASP A 268 -3.49 13.53 9.52
N VAL A 269 -4.54 13.56 10.32
CA VAL A 269 -5.07 14.83 10.85
C VAL A 269 -4.18 15.45 11.94
N ALA A 270 -3.47 14.63 12.72
CA ALA A 270 -2.64 15.10 13.82
C ALA A 270 -1.19 15.42 13.43
N LEU A 271 -0.65 14.76 12.39
CA LEU A 271 0.77 14.82 12.03
C LEU A 271 1.01 15.24 10.57
N GLY A 272 0.01 15.05 9.68
CA GLY A 272 0.08 15.29 8.23
C GLY A 272 -0.08 16.74 7.77
#